data_2a5b26afd4c5a57471e50c772e87a1e4
#
_entry.id   2a5b26afd4c5a57471e50c772e87a1e4
#
_cell.length_a   1.000
_cell.length_b   1.000
_cell.length_c   1.000
_cell.angle_alpha   90.00
_cell.angle_beta   90.00
_cell.angle_gamma   90.00
#
_symmetry.space_group_name_H-M   'P 1'
#
loop_
_entity.id
_entity.type
_entity.pdbx_description
1 polymer ?
#
loop_
_entity_poly.entity_id
_entity_poly.type
_entity_poly.pdbx_seq_one_letter_code
_entity_poly.pdbx_strand_id
1 'polypeptide(L)'
;AGSDCRWLNLPSLALAPLRELTSARQRNALRHWLAGLTLAPDENHWAGWECLRDAKPDATPRWRLEGGELQRSGERVWWLPDGWLGSVGGPVDWLDPSVELQLPGNGSLRLEGAPPIGRLQIRYRSGGEVIAVSGRGRRDLKRLLNEAAVPAFARKRLPLLYCNGELIAVGNLPQLSAGRCALNWCAPGC
;
A
#
# COMPACT_ATOMS: atom_id res chain seq x y z
N ALA A 1 0.52 -7.11 -17.19
CA ALA A 1 -0.36 -6.01 -16.84
C ALA A 1 -0.22 -5.79 -15.34
N GLY A 2 0.60 -4.81 -14.95
CA GLY A 2 0.77 -4.45 -13.55
C GLY A 2 -0.53 -3.86 -13.03
N SER A 3 -1.01 -4.38 -11.92
CA SER A 3 -2.14 -3.82 -11.18
C SER A 3 -1.80 -2.38 -10.81
N ASP A 4 -2.56 -1.43 -11.36
CA ASP A 4 -2.43 -0.02 -11.00
C ASP A 4 -3.03 0.14 -9.60
N CYS A 5 -2.18 0.20 -8.56
CA CYS A 5 -2.61 0.30 -7.16
C CYS A 5 -3.20 1.69 -6.84
N ARG A 6 -4.09 2.22 -7.71
CA ARG A 6 -4.76 3.52 -7.52
C ARG A 6 -5.58 3.58 -6.24
N TRP A 7 -6.04 2.42 -5.76
CA TRP A 7 -6.76 2.32 -4.50
C TRP A 7 -5.93 2.75 -3.27
N LEU A 8 -4.58 2.85 -3.40
CA LEU A 8 -3.73 3.40 -2.34
C LEU A 8 -3.94 4.89 -2.12
N ASN A 9 -4.48 5.59 -3.13
CA ASN A 9 -4.70 7.04 -3.11
C ASN A 9 -3.44 7.86 -2.74
N LEU A 10 -2.26 7.32 -3.06
CA LEU A 10 -0.97 7.98 -2.84
C LEU A 10 -0.46 8.62 -4.13
N PRO A 11 0.13 9.81 -4.06
CA PRO A 11 0.77 10.42 -5.21
C PRO A 11 1.86 9.51 -5.77
N SER A 12 1.85 9.27 -7.07
CA SER A 12 2.84 8.41 -7.72
C SER A 12 3.19 8.89 -9.12
N LEU A 13 4.40 8.58 -9.55
CA LEU A 13 4.94 8.98 -10.84
C LEU A 13 5.53 7.77 -11.56
N ALA A 14 5.22 7.61 -12.84
CA ALA A 14 5.79 6.56 -13.67
C ALA A 14 7.24 6.88 -14.04
N LEU A 15 8.14 5.88 -13.98
CA LEU A 15 9.55 6.04 -14.30
C LEU A 15 9.83 6.02 -15.79
N ALA A 16 9.07 5.25 -16.58
CA ALA A 16 9.35 5.09 -18.01
C ALA A 16 9.40 6.42 -18.77
N PRO A 17 8.40 7.32 -18.69
CA PRO A 17 8.48 8.60 -19.36
C PRO A 17 9.63 9.50 -18.86
N LEU A 18 10.01 9.37 -17.58
CA LEU A 18 11.10 10.17 -17.03
C LEU A 18 12.47 9.73 -17.58
N ARG A 19 12.67 8.44 -17.79
CA ARG A 19 13.93 7.91 -18.33
C ARG A 19 14.26 8.40 -19.73
N GLU A 20 13.25 8.80 -20.51
CA GLU A 20 13.42 9.37 -21.84
C GLU A 20 13.88 10.83 -21.81
N LEU A 21 13.82 11.48 -20.65
CA LEU A 21 14.21 12.86 -20.47
C LEU A 21 15.69 12.98 -20.09
N THR A 22 16.31 14.10 -20.47
CA THR A 22 17.65 14.46 -19.95
C THR A 22 17.59 14.67 -18.43
N SER A 23 18.71 14.51 -17.74
CA SER A 23 18.78 14.68 -16.28
C SER A 23 18.22 16.03 -15.81
N ALA A 24 18.49 17.12 -16.53
CA ALA A 24 17.94 18.44 -16.21
C ALA A 24 16.42 18.48 -16.32
N ARG A 25 15.85 17.89 -17.37
CA ARG A 25 14.39 17.80 -17.54
C ARG A 25 13.73 16.87 -16.51
N GLN A 26 14.38 15.78 -16.14
CA GLN A 26 13.91 14.90 -15.05
C GLN A 26 13.82 15.68 -13.74
N ARG A 27 14.86 16.42 -13.35
CA ARG A 27 14.86 17.24 -12.13
C ARG A 27 13.76 18.30 -12.15
N ASN A 28 13.53 18.96 -13.29
CA ASN A 28 12.45 19.95 -13.42
C ASN A 28 11.05 19.31 -13.28
N ALA A 29 10.83 18.18 -13.93
CA ALA A 29 9.57 17.44 -13.80
C ALA A 29 9.30 17.01 -12.35
N LEU A 30 10.35 16.52 -11.67
CA LEU A 30 10.25 16.13 -10.25
C LEU A 30 10.03 17.33 -9.33
N ARG A 31 10.74 18.46 -9.54
CA ARG A 31 10.49 19.68 -8.78
C ARG A 31 9.03 20.13 -8.89
N HIS A 32 8.49 20.11 -10.09
CA HIS A 32 7.10 20.47 -10.34
C HIS A 32 6.12 19.52 -9.62
N TRP A 33 6.36 18.23 -9.72
CA TRP A 33 5.52 17.22 -9.07
C TRP A 33 5.61 17.28 -7.53
N LEU A 34 6.81 17.48 -6.99
CA LEU A 34 7.06 17.56 -5.55
C LEU A 34 6.58 18.87 -4.93
N ALA A 35 6.43 19.94 -5.68
CA ALA A 35 6.06 21.26 -5.17
C ALA A 35 4.75 21.30 -4.38
N GLY A 36 3.81 20.35 -4.65
CA GLY A 36 2.58 20.21 -3.89
C GLY A 36 2.66 19.21 -2.73
N LEU A 37 3.81 18.56 -2.52
CA LEU A 37 3.96 17.44 -1.58
C LEU A 37 5.00 17.74 -0.49
N THR A 38 6.07 18.43 -0.83
CA THR A 38 7.23 18.69 0.05
C THR A 38 7.99 19.93 -0.39
N LEU A 39 8.92 20.40 0.43
CA LEU A 39 9.88 21.42 0.03
C LEU A 39 10.81 20.90 -1.09
N ALA A 40 11.16 21.79 -2.02
CA ALA A 40 12.03 21.44 -3.13
C ALA A 40 13.39 20.91 -2.61
N PRO A 41 13.89 19.79 -3.16
CA PRO A 41 15.21 19.29 -2.82
C PRO A 41 16.29 20.30 -3.20
N ASP A 42 17.29 20.46 -2.34
CA ASP A 42 18.48 21.25 -2.67
C ASP A 42 19.43 20.47 -3.60
N GLU A 43 20.50 21.12 -4.07
CA GLU A 43 21.44 20.52 -5.03
C GLU A 43 22.11 19.24 -4.50
N ASN A 44 22.30 19.10 -3.17
CA ASN A 44 22.97 17.95 -2.56
C ASN A 44 22.04 16.74 -2.42
N HIS A 45 20.74 16.94 -2.43
CA HIS A 45 19.73 15.87 -2.25
C HIS A 45 19.46 15.05 -3.52
N TRP A 46 19.82 15.55 -4.72
CA TRP A 46 19.48 14.88 -5.98
C TRP A 46 20.14 13.51 -6.20
N ALA A 47 21.21 13.19 -5.47
CA ALA A 47 21.79 11.85 -5.45
C ALA A 47 20.77 10.78 -5.01
N GLY A 48 19.82 11.13 -4.13
CA GLY A 48 18.74 10.25 -3.71
C GLY A 48 17.80 9.89 -4.86
N TRP A 49 17.50 10.84 -5.75
CA TRP A 49 16.75 10.57 -6.97
C TRP A 49 17.46 9.58 -7.90
N GLU A 50 18.75 9.79 -8.13
CA GLU A 50 19.55 8.93 -9.02
C GLU A 50 19.60 7.50 -8.47
N CYS A 51 19.84 7.33 -7.17
CA CYS A 51 19.76 6.02 -6.52
C CYS A 51 18.39 5.37 -6.68
N LEU A 52 17.31 6.14 -6.58
CA LEU A 52 15.94 5.64 -6.67
C LEU A 52 15.58 5.25 -8.12
N ARG A 53 15.99 6.07 -9.10
CA ARG A 53 15.78 5.83 -10.53
C ARG A 53 16.54 4.59 -11.02
N ASP A 54 17.79 4.44 -10.60
CA ASP A 54 18.74 3.46 -11.15
C ASP A 54 18.80 2.16 -10.32
N ALA A 55 18.02 2.07 -9.27
CA ALA A 55 17.95 0.89 -8.42
C ALA A 55 17.53 -0.37 -9.20
N LYS A 56 18.05 -1.52 -8.77
CA LYS A 56 17.67 -2.82 -9.32
C LYS A 56 16.17 -3.11 -9.02
N PRO A 57 15.52 -3.95 -9.84
CA PRO A 57 14.08 -4.25 -9.67
C PRO A 57 13.69 -4.85 -8.31
N ASP A 58 14.60 -5.56 -7.66
CA ASP A 58 14.43 -6.21 -6.36
C ASP A 58 14.83 -5.32 -5.17
N ALA A 59 15.46 -4.18 -5.43
CA ALA A 59 15.81 -3.20 -4.41
C ALA A 59 14.60 -2.36 -3.99
N THR A 60 14.62 -1.91 -2.73
CA THR A 60 13.62 -0.98 -2.18
C THR A 60 14.29 0.33 -1.78
N PRO A 61 14.78 1.11 -2.74
CA PRO A 61 15.45 2.37 -2.46
C PRO A 61 14.47 3.38 -1.90
N ARG A 62 14.97 4.24 -1.01
CA ARG A 62 14.19 5.30 -0.37
C ARG A 62 14.91 6.62 -0.53
N TRP A 63 14.16 7.67 -0.76
CA TRP A 63 14.68 9.03 -0.77
C TRP A 63 13.91 9.87 0.24
N ARG A 64 14.52 10.15 1.39
CA ARG A 64 13.94 10.94 2.45
C ARG A 64 13.91 12.41 2.07
N LEU A 65 12.75 13.05 2.23
CA LEU A 65 12.51 14.48 2.05
C LEU A 65 11.74 15.00 3.26
N GLU A 66 11.49 16.29 3.31
CA GLU A 66 10.71 16.86 4.40
C GLU A 66 9.23 16.40 4.33
N GLY A 67 8.70 15.95 5.46
CA GLY A 67 7.31 15.48 5.59
C GLY A 67 7.01 14.11 5.00
N GLY A 68 8.03 13.41 4.45
CA GLY A 68 7.81 12.07 3.89
C GLY A 68 9.01 11.50 3.15
N GLU A 69 8.79 10.48 2.37
CA GLU A 69 9.84 9.88 1.54
C GLU A 69 9.29 9.37 0.21
N LEU A 70 10.15 9.31 -0.78
CA LEU A 70 9.88 8.59 -2.02
C LEU A 70 10.36 7.15 -1.92
N GLN A 71 9.52 6.22 -2.32
CA GLN A 71 9.86 4.81 -2.48
C GLN A 71 9.54 4.34 -3.89
N ARG A 72 10.43 3.53 -4.44
CA ARG A 72 10.18 2.87 -5.73
C ARG A 72 9.52 1.51 -5.50
N SER A 73 8.52 1.21 -6.32
CA SER A 73 7.94 -0.12 -6.45
C SER A 73 7.67 -0.39 -7.92
N GLY A 74 8.37 -1.37 -8.49
CA GLY A 74 8.34 -1.64 -9.93
C GLY A 74 8.79 -0.42 -10.75
N GLU A 75 7.96 -0.02 -11.70
CA GLU A 75 8.21 1.12 -12.59
C GLU A 75 7.51 2.41 -12.14
N ARG A 76 7.22 2.54 -10.84
CA ARG A 76 6.62 3.75 -10.25
C ARG A 76 7.37 4.18 -9.00
N VAL A 77 7.37 5.48 -8.78
CA VAL A 77 7.82 6.13 -7.54
C VAL A 77 6.60 6.66 -6.82
N TRP A 78 6.53 6.43 -5.52
CA TRP A 78 5.42 6.76 -4.67
C TRP A 78 5.87 7.76 -3.60
N TRP A 79 5.07 8.79 -3.36
CA TRP A 79 5.23 9.67 -2.22
C TRP A 79 4.52 9.07 -1.01
N LEU A 80 5.28 8.84 0.06
CA LEU A 80 4.78 8.37 1.34
C LEU A 80 4.91 9.48 2.37
N PRO A 81 3.82 10.16 2.75
CA PRO A 81 3.87 11.13 3.84
C PRO A 81 4.19 10.45 5.17
N ASP A 82 4.66 11.23 6.15
CA ASP A 82 5.08 10.71 7.47
C ASP A 82 4.01 9.85 8.16
N GLY A 83 2.73 10.16 7.96
CA GLY A 83 1.62 9.33 8.46
C GLY A 83 1.63 7.90 7.94
N TRP A 84 2.19 7.65 6.75
CA TRP A 84 2.40 6.32 6.19
C TRP A 84 3.63 5.60 6.72
N LEU A 85 4.59 6.33 7.25
CA LEU A 85 5.86 5.78 7.75
C LEU A 85 5.77 5.36 9.22
N GLY A 86 4.76 5.83 9.94
CA GLY A 86 4.47 5.44 11.31
C GLY A 86 4.08 3.96 11.43
N SER A 87 4.13 3.44 12.65
CA SER A 87 3.67 2.09 12.97
C SER A 87 2.14 2.00 12.89
N VAL A 88 1.63 0.85 12.45
CA VAL A 88 0.21 0.52 12.60
C VAL A 88 -0.05 -0.02 14.00
N GLY A 89 -1.29 0.16 14.48
CA GLY A 89 -1.74 -0.42 15.74
C GLY A 89 -1.72 -1.95 15.74
N GLY A 90 -2.00 -2.55 16.88
CA GLY A 90 -2.17 -3.99 17.00
C GLY A 90 -3.51 -4.50 16.42
N PRO A 91 -3.82 -5.77 16.65
CA PRO A 91 -5.12 -6.34 16.25
C PRO A 91 -6.31 -5.57 16.86
N VAL A 92 -7.37 -5.41 16.06
CA VAL A 92 -8.60 -4.71 16.48
C VAL A 92 -9.79 -5.64 16.32
N ASP A 93 -10.54 -5.86 17.38
CA ASP A 93 -11.82 -6.59 17.30
C ASP A 93 -12.89 -5.72 16.64
N TRP A 94 -13.62 -6.28 15.69
CA TRP A 94 -14.71 -5.59 14.99
C TRP A 94 -16.06 -6.12 15.50
N LEU A 95 -16.61 -5.44 16.50
CA LEU A 95 -17.81 -5.90 17.20
C LEU A 95 -19.09 -5.69 16.39
N ASP A 96 -19.15 -4.60 15.64
CA ASP A 96 -20.28 -4.27 14.78
C ASP A 96 -19.83 -3.97 13.35
N PRO A 97 -19.85 -4.95 12.43
CA PRO A 97 -19.41 -4.76 11.06
C PRO A 97 -20.34 -3.90 10.19
N SER A 98 -21.49 -3.48 10.71
CA SER A 98 -22.37 -2.51 10.03
C SER A 98 -21.87 -1.08 10.17
N VAL A 99 -20.95 -0.83 11.11
CA VAL A 99 -20.36 0.47 11.39
C VAL A 99 -18.91 0.51 10.90
N GLU A 100 -18.48 1.67 10.43
CA GLU A 100 -17.10 1.91 10.05
C GLU A 100 -16.14 1.70 11.22
N LEU A 101 -15.09 0.91 11.03
CA LEU A 101 -14.07 0.65 12.03
C LEU A 101 -12.90 1.61 11.86
N GLN A 102 -12.56 2.36 12.92
CA GLN A 102 -11.35 3.17 12.95
C GLN A 102 -10.13 2.28 13.27
N LEU A 103 -9.07 2.41 12.47
CA LEU A 103 -7.82 1.68 12.66
C LEU A 103 -6.76 2.62 13.23
N PRO A 104 -6.23 2.39 14.44
CA PRO A 104 -5.21 3.24 15.03
C PRO A 104 -3.99 3.41 14.11
N GLY A 105 -3.71 4.65 13.69
CA GLY A 105 -2.60 4.98 12.78
C GLY A 105 -2.74 4.43 11.36
N ASN A 106 -3.94 3.96 10.95
CA ASN A 106 -4.12 3.29 9.66
C ASN A 106 -5.46 3.59 8.97
N GLY A 107 -6.08 4.73 9.25
CA GLY A 107 -7.32 5.14 8.62
C GLY A 107 -8.54 4.35 9.08
N SER A 108 -9.44 4.01 8.18
CA SER A 108 -10.71 3.35 8.52
C SER A 108 -11.07 2.22 7.55
N LEU A 109 -11.97 1.35 8.00
CA LEU A 109 -12.49 0.21 7.26
C LEU A 109 -14.00 0.21 7.21
N ARG A 110 -14.53 -0.18 6.05
CA ARG A 110 -15.94 -0.56 5.87
C ARG A 110 -16.02 -1.97 5.31
N LEU A 111 -17.02 -2.71 5.77
CA LEU A 111 -17.37 -4.01 5.22
C LEU A 111 -18.46 -3.83 4.17
N GLU A 112 -18.25 -4.40 3.00
CA GLU A 112 -19.27 -4.51 1.95
C GLU A 112 -19.73 -5.95 1.81
N GLY A 113 -21.02 -6.13 1.54
CA GLY A 113 -21.63 -7.45 1.40
C GLY A 113 -22.15 -8.01 2.72
N ALA A 114 -22.43 -9.32 2.75
CA ALA A 114 -22.95 -9.98 3.94
C ALA A 114 -21.85 -10.16 4.99
N PRO A 115 -22.03 -9.66 6.22
CA PRO A 115 -21.05 -9.88 7.28
C PRO A 115 -20.94 -11.39 7.60
N PRO A 116 -19.72 -11.91 7.74
CA PRO A 116 -19.52 -13.29 8.16
C PRO A 116 -19.99 -13.48 9.62
N ILE A 117 -20.49 -14.67 9.92
CA ILE A 117 -20.95 -15.02 11.27
C ILE A 117 -19.75 -15.52 12.08
N GLY A 118 -19.42 -14.84 13.16
CA GLY A 118 -18.32 -15.20 14.04
C GLY A 118 -17.62 -13.98 14.62
N ARG A 119 -16.54 -14.25 15.38
CA ARG A 119 -15.68 -13.19 15.92
C ARG A 119 -14.84 -12.60 14.79
N LEU A 120 -15.06 -11.32 14.51
CA LEU A 120 -14.31 -10.58 13.51
C LEU A 120 -13.14 -9.82 14.15
N GLN A 121 -11.97 -9.91 13.53
CA GLN A 121 -10.78 -9.22 13.98
C GLN A 121 -9.96 -8.74 12.78
N ILE A 122 -9.51 -7.52 12.84
CA ILE A 122 -8.54 -6.98 11.88
C ILE A 122 -7.14 -7.23 12.43
N ARG A 123 -6.29 -7.78 11.60
CA ARG A 123 -4.86 -7.99 11.88
C ARG A 123 -4.02 -7.47 10.73
N TYR A 124 -2.73 -7.36 10.95
CA TYR A 124 -1.74 -7.01 9.95
C TYR A 124 -0.81 -8.18 9.69
N ARG A 125 -0.07 -8.11 8.60
CA ARG A 125 0.83 -9.19 8.21
C ARG A 125 1.93 -9.45 9.25
N SER A 126 2.08 -10.71 9.60
CA SER A 126 3.20 -11.23 10.40
C SER A 126 4.06 -12.26 9.65
N GLY A 127 3.57 -12.76 8.50
CA GLY A 127 4.22 -13.78 7.66
C GLY A 127 3.54 -15.13 7.78
N GLY A 128 3.54 -15.89 6.70
CA GLY A 128 2.95 -17.23 6.64
C GLY A 128 1.43 -17.27 6.56
N GLU A 129 0.77 -16.13 6.31
CA GLU A 129 -0.69 -16.10 6.17
C GLU A 129 -1.14 -16.90 4.94
N VAL A 130 -2.19 -17.68 5.13
CA VAL A 130 -2.87 -18.46 4.08
C VAL A 130 -4.32 -18.04 4.02
N ILE A 131 -4.83 -17.82 2.82
CA ILE A 131 -6.23 -17.48 2.57
C ILE A 131 -6.88 -18.47 1.62
N ALA A 132 -8.11 -18.86 1.90
CA ALA A 132 -8.94 -19.60 0.95
C ALA A 132 -9.55 -18.61 -0.03
N VAL A 133 -9.13 -18.62 -1.29
CA VAL A 133 -9.66 -17.75 -2.34
C VAL A 133 -10.74 -18.48 -3.09
N SER A 134 -11.90 -17.85 -3.28
CA SER A 134 -13.02 -18.45 -4.02
C SER A 134 -12.57 -18.90 -5.42
N GLY A 135 -12.87 -20.16 -5.77
CA GLY A 135 -12.48 -20.77 -7.05
C GLY A 135 -10.99 -21.12 -7.19
N ARG A 136 -10.12 -20.76 -6.23
CA ARG A 136 -8.66 -21.00 -6.29
C ARG A 136 -8.13 -21.87 -5.14
N GLY A 137 -8.94 -22.14 -4.11
CA GLY A 137 -8.55 -22.88 -2.91
C GLY A 137 -7.57 -22.11 -2.02
N ARG A 138 -6.90 -22.83 -1.10
CA ARG A 138 -5.94 -22.24 -0.15
C ARG A 138 -4.67 -21.78 -0.85
N ARG A 139 -4.24 -20.55 -0.58
CA ARG A 139 -3.07 -19.92 -1.20
C ARG A 139 -2.27 -19.11 -0.17
N ASP A 140 -0.97 -19.08 -0.34
CA ASP A 140 -0.07 -18.20 0.42
C ASP A 140 -0.34 -16.74 0.07
N LEU A 141 -0.58 -15.91 1.09
CA LEU A 141 -0.92 -14.50 0.91
C LEU A 141 0.24 -13.71 0.28
N LYS A 142 1.50 -14.01 0.66
CA LYS A 142 2.67 -13.34 0.08
C LYS A 142 2.72 -13.51 -1.43
N ARG A 143 2.43 -14.71 -1.91
CA ARG A 143 2.39 -15.00 -3.35
C ARG A 143 1.27 -14.22 -4.05
N LEU A 144 0.07 -14.20 -3.47
CA LEU A 144 -1.06 -13.46 -4.01
C LEU A 144 -0.79 -11.94 -4.07
N LEU A 145 -0.15 -11.38 -3.05
CA LEU A 145 0.24 -9.96 -3.05
C LEU A 145 1.33 -9.64 -4.09
N ASN A 146 2.22 -10.60 -4.38
CA ASN A 146 3.17 -10.48 -5.48
C ASN A 146 2.46 -10.51 -6.85
N GLU A 147 1.54 -11.45 -7.04
CA GLU A 147 0.72 -11.54 -8.26
C GLU A 147 -0.11 -10.25 -8.49
N ALA A 148 -0.62 -9.66 -7.41
CA ALA A 148 -1.36 -8.38 -7.45
C ALA A 148 -0.44 -7.14 -7.51
N ALA A 149 0.88 -7.31 -7.58
CA ALA A 149 1.88 -6.24 -7.62
C ALA A 149 1.73 -5.20 -6.50
N VAL A 150 1.26 -5.62 -5.32
CA VAL A 150 1.09 -4.72 -4.17
C VAL A 150 2.46 -4.24 -3.69
N PRO A 151 2.71 -2.92 -3.58
CA PRO A 151 3.98 -2.38 -3.11
C PRO A 151 4.36 -2.87 -1.71
N ALA A 152 5.66 -3.11 -1.48
CA ALA A 152 6.15 -3.63 -0.20
C ALA A 152 5.74 -2.75 0.99
N PHE A 153 5.78 -1.42 0.84
CA PHE A 153 5.38 -0.47 1.87
C PHE A 153 3.90 -0.58 2.24
N ALA A 154 3.02 -0.92 1.28
CA ALA A 154 1.59 -1.07 1.53
C ALA A 154 1.25 -2.38 2.23
N ARG A 155 2.02 -3.45 1.98
CA ARG A 155 1.71 -4.80 2.52
C ARG A 155 1.68 -4.87 4.03
N LYS A 156 2.50 -4.08 4.72
CA LYS A 156 2.53 -4.02 6.19
C LYS A 156 1.31 -3.32 6.77
N ARG A 157 0.66 -2.48 6.00
CA ARG A 157 -0.51 -1.69 6.41
C ARG A 157 -1.83 -2.27 5.94
N LEU A 158 -1.80 -3.25 5.02
CA LEU A 158 -3.02 -3.90 4.54
C LEU A 158 -3.79 -4.52 5.70
N PRO A 159 -5.03 -4.08 5.94
CA PRO A 159 -5.89 -4.72 6.92
C PRO A 159 -6.31 -6.11 6.41
N LEU A 160 -6.20 -7.08 7.29
CA LEU A 160 -6.57 -8.48 7.05
C LEU A 160 -7.76 -8.83 7.94
N LEU A 161 -8.89 -9.22 7.37
CA LEU A 161 -10.07 -9.64 8.12
C LEU A 161 -9.98 -11.12 8.46
N TYR A 162 -9.99 -11.38 9.74
CA TYR A 162 -10.10 -12.73 10.30
C TYR A 162 -11.50 -12.96 10.84
N CYS A 163 -12.07 -14.13 10.57
CA CYS A 163 -13.29 -14.61 11.18
C CYS A 163 -12.98 -15.93 11.91
N ASN A 164 -13.22 -15.98 13.22
CA ASN A 164 -12.90 -17.13 14.06
C ASN A 164 -11.45 -17.63 13.91
N GLY A 165 -10.50 -16.71 13.66
CA GLY A 165 -9.09 -17.03 13.48
C GLY A 165 -8.67 -17.41 12.07
N GLU A 166 -9.57 -17.48 11.11
CA GLU A 166 -9.27 -17.72 9.69
C GLU A 166 -9.25 -16.40 8.90
N LEU A 167 -8.24 -16.22 8.05
CA LEU A 167 -8.15 -15.08 7.14
C LEU A 167 -9.17 -15.24 6.00
N ILE A 168 -10.08 -14.29 5.87
CA ILE A 168 -11.20 -14.35 4.93
C ILE A 168 -11.23 -13.23 3.89
N ALA A 169 -10.61 -12.07 4.17
CA ALA A 169 -10.57 -10.97 3.20
C ALA A 169 -9.36 -10.06 3.45
N VAL A 170 -8.96 -9.36 2.40
CA VAL A 170 -7.83 -8.40 2.38
C VAL A 170 -8.34 -7.04 1.94
N GLY A 171 -7.94 -5.98 2.64
CA GLY A 171 -8.34 -4.60 2.33
C GLY A 171 -8.06 -4.20 0.89
N ASN A 172 -9.08 -3.64 0.21
CA ASN A 172 -9.04 -3.17 -1.17
C ASN A 172 -8.63 -4.21 -2.24
N LEU A 173 -8.63 -5.49 -1.88
CA LEU A 173 -8.33 -6.60 -2.78
C LEU A 173 -9.46 -7.63 -2.76
N PRO A 174 -10.66 -7.28 -3.28
CA PRO A 174 -11.85 -8.14 -3.22
C PRO A 174 -11.65 -9.50 -3.92
N GLN A 175 -10.73 -9.57 -4.89
CA GLN A 175 -10.33 -10.83 -5.55
C GLN A 175 -9.60 -11.79 -4.60
N LEU A 176 -9.11 -11.31 -3.45
CA LEU A 176 -8.47 -12.09 -2.40
C LEU A 176 -9.44 -12.28 -1.22
N SER A 177 -10.61 -12.84 -1.48
CA SER A 177 -11.64 -13.09 -0.47
C SER A 177 -12.08 -14.54 -0.52
N ALA A 178 -12.32 -15.09 0.67
CA ALA A 178 -12.88 -16.44 0.84
C ALA A 178 -14.41 -16.46 0.77
N GLY A 179 -15.07 -15.29 0.81
CA GLY A 179 -16.51 -15.20 1.00
C GLY A 179 -17.19 -14.13 0.15
N ARG A 180 -18.41 -13.75 0.59
CA ARG A 180 -19.27 -12.78 -0.09
C ARG A 180 -19.09 -11.36 0.44
N CYS A 181 -18.02 -11.09 1.17
CA CYS A 181 -17.72 -9.77 1.70
C CYS A 181 -16.43 -9.22 1.11
N ALA A 182 -16.34 -7.90 1.06
CA ALA A 182 -15.14 -7.17 0.69
C ALA A 182 -14.83 -6.12 1.74
N LEU A 183 -13.56 -5.75 1.86
CA LEU A 183 -13.09 -4.70 2.75
C LEU A 183 -12.74 -3.46 1.94
N ASN A 184 -13.37 -2.35 2.26
CA ASN A 184 -12.98 -1.03 1.78
C ASN A 184 -12.15 -0.33 2.84
N TRP A 185 -10.88 -0.18 2.54
CA TRP A 185 -9.93 0.50 3.39
C TRP A 185 -9.63 1.91 2.87
N CYS A 186 -9.98 2.91 3.68
CA CYS A 186 -9.53 4.28 3.51
C CYS A 186 -8.21 4.43 4.28
N ALA A 187 -7.09 4.45 3.55
CA ALA A 187 -5.76 4.54 4.13
C ALA A 187 -5.51 5.92 4.76
N PRO A 188 -4.46 6.10 5.60
CA PRO A 188 -4.12 7.40 6.17
C PRO A 188 -3.88 8.45 5.09
N GLY A 189 -4.49 9.63 5.24
CA GLY A 189 -4.36 10.73 4.28
C GLY A 189 -5.37 10.71 3.12
N CYS A 190 -6.36 9.80 3.19
CA CYS A 190 -7.53 9.86 2.31
C CYS A 190 -8.46 11.02 2.67
#